data_e60f756caa1f6ce9f31e2fcb752bc3dd
#
_entry.id   e60f756caa1f6ce9f31e2fcb752bc3dd
#
_cell.length_a   1.000
_cell.length_b   1.000
_cell.length_c   1.000
_cell.angle_alpha   90.00
_cell.angle_beta   90.00
_cell.angle_gamma   90.00
#
_symmetry.space_group_name_H-M   'P 1'
#
loop_
_entity.id
_entity.type
_entity.pdbx_description
1 polymer ?
#
loop_
_entity_poly.entity_id
_entity_poly.type
_entity_poly.pdbx_seq_one_letter_code
_entity_poly.pdbx_strand_id
1 'polypeptide(L)'
;MPPTPPIPRIKPPALQSGDTIGIIAPASNIKRELLEAGCDALRRLGYKAFYFDSILDKDLYFAGSVERRTRELEEMFTRDDVRAIVCARGGYGANYLLDTLNLEKIASHPKIFIGYSDVTTLLAYILDSAGLVTFHGPMVTKDFANGDGVDLSSWEAALAGASEWALNLGQESGAKSVVDGSAEGVLYGGCLSMLVASLGTPYEIHTAGTILFIEDVATKPYQIDRMLMQLKLAGKLTDVRGIVFGEMLDCSQNKDQDYTLEEVVLRVVGDLEVPVAYGLRSGHVSRGNITLPFGVRAALNVGKKEGSLRILESATTPIAVSSRASRS
;
A
#
# COMPACT_ATOMS: atom_id res chain seq x y z
N MET A 1 21.66 -12.65 15.47
CA MET A 1 21.60 -11.41 16.25
C MET A 1 20.24 -11.36 16.94
N PRO A 2 20.10 -10.81 18.17
CA PRO A 2 18.78 -10.58 18.74
C PRO A 2 17.99 -9.64 17.78
N PRO A 3 16.67 -9.82 17.65
CA PRO A 3 15.87 -8.95 16.81
C PRO A 3 16.01 -7.50 17.29
N THR A 4 16.29 -6.60 16.37
CA THR A 4 16.28 -5.16 16.66
C THR A 4 14.88 -4.79 17.17
N PRO A 5 14.76 -4.04 18.29
CA PRO A 5 13.44 -3.66 18.79
C PRO A 5 12.69 -2.88 17.70
N PRO A 6 11.37 -3.12 17.55
CA PRO A 6 10.59 -2.45 16.53
C PRO A 6 10.67 -0.92 16.71
N ILE A 7 10.94 -0.21 15.62
CA ILE A 7 10.94 1.25 15.60
C ILE A 7 9.54 1.77 15.98
N PRO A 8 9.42 2.73 16.92
CA PRO A 8 8.13 3.31 17.28
C PRO A 8 7.38 3.82 16.04
N ARG A 9 6.09 3.52 15.93
CA ARG A 9 5.28 3.93 14.78
C ARG A 9 4.93 5.42 14.86
N ILE A 10 5.21 6.11 13.77
CA ILE A 10 4.86 7.53 13.55
C ILE A 10 3.60 7.56 12.71
N LYS A 11 2.54 8.17 13.21
CA LYS A 11 1.29 8.36 12.48
C LYS A 11 1.26 9.77 11.89
N PRO A 12 1.04 9.92 10.57
CA PRO A 12 0.92 11.24 9.96
C PRO A 12 -0.37 11.94 10.41
N PRO A 13 -0.47 13.27 10.31
CA PRO A 13 -1.72 13.99 10.53
C PRO A 13 -2.81 13.56 9.55
N ALA A 14 -4.07 13.52 10.01
CA ALA A 14 -5.23 13.19 9.20
C ALA A 14 -5.42 14.17 8.01
N LEU A 15 -6.01 13.66 6.92
CA LEU A 15 -6.33 14.42 5.72
C LEU A 15 -7.75 15.01 5.83
N GLN A 16 -7.92 16.28 5.46
CA GLN A 16 -9.19 16.99 5.48
C GLN A 16 -9.51 17.63 4.14
N SER A 17 -10.79 17.89 3.89
CA SER A 17 -11.20 18.70 2.73
C SER A 17 -10.52 20.07 2.76
N GLY A 18 -10.04 20.52 1.61
CA GLY A 18 -9.26 21.75 1.45
C GLY A 18 -7.75 21.56 1.57
N ASP A 19 -7.27 20.41 2.09
CA ASP A 19 -5.85 20.11 2.16
C ASP A 19 -5.23 19.92 0.77
N THR A 20 -3.91 20.12 0.68
CA THR A 20 -3.14 19.90 -0.54
C THR A 20 -2.56 18.49 -0.55
N ILE A 21 -2.81 17.78 -1.63
CA ILE A 21 -2.18 16.51 -1.97
C ILE A 21 -1.03 16.79 -2.94
N GLY A 22 0.19 16.48 -2.52
CA GLY A 22 1.38 16.47 -3.37
C GLY A 22 1.40 15.22 -4.23
N ILE A 23 1.69 15.35 -5.51
CA ILE A 23 1.75 14.23 -6.45
C ILE A 23 3.17 14.07 -6.93
N ILE A 24 3.70 12.85 -6.88
CA ILE A 24 5.03 12.49 -7.35
C ILE A 24 5.00 11.29 -8.29
N ALA A 25 5.98 11.19 -9.15
CA ALA A 25 6.23 10.01 -9.98
C ALA A 25 7.58 9.38 -9.60
N PRO A 26 7.62 8.50 -8.57
CA PRO A 26 8.88 7.94 -8.06
C PRO A 26 9.45 6.80 -8.91
N ALA A 27 8.67 6.28 -9.85
CA ALA A 27 8.97 5.11 -10.67
C ALA A 27 8.93 5.43 -12.17
N SER A 28 7.97 4.87 -12.91
CA SER A 28 7.86 5.07 -14.37
C SER A 28 7.24 6.41 -14.75
N ASN A 29 7.58 6.87 -15.97
CA ASN A 29 7.01 8.08 -16.55
C ASN A 29 5.50 7.99 -16.74
N ILE A 30 4.83 9.13 -16.81
CA ILE A 30 3.38 9.27 -16.86
C ILE A 30 2.92 10.04 -18.11
N LYS A 31 1.63 9.94 -18.40
CA LYS A 31 0.97 10.74 -19.44
C LYS A 31 0.28 11.95 -18.80
N ARG A 32 0.43 13.12 -19.44
CA ARG A 32 -0.16 14.38 -18.95
C ARG A 32 -1.68 14.28 -18.79
N GLU A 33 -2.35 13.71 -19.77
CA GLU A 33 -3.81 13.61 -19.79
C GLU A 33 -4.35 12.79 -18.59
N LEU A 34 -3.64 11.71 -18.20
CA LEU A 34 -4.00 10.90 -17.06
C LEU A 34 -3.70 11.62 -15.73
N LEU A 35 -2.60 12.38 -15.67
CA LEU A 35 -2.28 13.20 -14.49
C LEU A 35 -3.37 14.27 -14.29
N GLU A 36 -3.75 14.98 -15.32
CA GLU A 36 -4.78 16.02 -15.29
C GLU A 36 -6.14 15.43 -14.87
N ALA A 37 -6.56 14.31 -15.47
CA ALA A 37 -7.79 13.62 -15.11
C ALA A 37 -7.81 13.19 -13.62
N GLY A 38 -6.70 12.65 -13.12
CA GLY A 38 -6.58 12.27 -11.71
C GLY A 38 -6.57 13.48 -10.78
N CYS A 39 -5.90 14.57 -11.15
CA CYS A 39 -5.94 15.84 -10.40
C CYS A 39 -7.36 16.41 -10.33
N ASP A 40 -8.11 16.34 -11.41
CA ASP A 40 -9.50 16.80 -11.44
C ASP A 40 -10.40 15.94 -10.55
N ALA A 41 -10.15 14.61 -10.48
CA ALA A 41 -10.85 13.75 -9.54
C ALA A 41 -10.54 14.13 -8.09
N LEU A 42 -9.30 14.38 -7.73
CA LEU A 42 -8.92 14.85 -6.39
C LEU A 42 -9.58 16.20 -6.05
N ARG A 43 -9.65 17.13 -7.00
CA ARG A 43 -10.34 18.43 -6.81
C ARG A 43 -11.84 18.26 -6.58
N ARG A 44 -12.49 17.31 -7.29
CA ARG A 44 -13.92 17.00 -7.05
C ARG A 44 -14.18 16.43 -5.66
N LEU A 45 -13.19 15.75 -5.07
CA LEU A 45 -13.23 15.27 -3.69
C LEU A 45 -12.91 16.38 -2.65
N GLY A 46 -12.66 17.61 -3.09
CA GLY A 46 -12.42 18.75 -2.22
C GLY A 46 -10.95 18.98 -1.87
N TYR A 47 -10.00 18.28 -2.49
CA TYR A 47 -8.57 18.46 -2.26
C TYR A 47 -7.94 19.43 -3.27
N LYS A 48 -6.81 20.04 -2.89
CA LYS A 48 -5.93 20.74 -3.82
C LYS A 48 -4.89 19.76 -4.33
N ALA A 49 -4.59 19.77 -5.62
CA ALA A 49 -3.54 18.96 -6.21
C ALA A 49 -2.33 19.83 -6.55
N PHE A 50 -1.16 19.41 -6.10
CA PHE A 50 0.13 20.07 -6.38
C PHE A 50 1.13 19.06 -6.93
N TYR A 51 1.89 19.44 -7.94
CA TYR A 51 3.03 18.67 -8.48
C TYR A 51 4.05 19.63 -9.10
N PHE A 52 5.29 19.18 -9.22
CA PHE A 52 6.33 19.92 -9.97
C PHE A 52 6.20 19.64 -11.47
N ASP A 53 6.46 20.62 -12.32
CA ASP A 53 6.39 20.46 -13.78
C ASP A 53 7.29 19.33 -14.30
N SER A 54 8.43 19.09 -13.62
CA SER A 54 9.36 18.02 -13.88
C SER A 54 8.79 16.60 -13.65
N ILE A 55 7.59 16.45 -13.08
CA ILE A 55 6.91 15.15 -12.95
C ILE A 55 6.71 14.43 -14.30
N LEU A 56 6.71 15.19 -15.40
CA LEU A 56 6.56 14.70 -16.77
C LEU A 56 7.90 14.38 -17.47
N ASP A 57 9.03 14.59 -16.79
CA ASP A 57 10.34 14.24 -17.30
C ASP A 57 10.43 12.74 -17.60
N LYS A 58 11.25 12.41 -18.60
CA LYS A 58 11.47 11.04 -19.04
C LYS A 58 12.95 10.74 -19.14
N ASP A 59 13.32 9.60 -18.59
CA ASP A 59 14.61 8.97 -18.77
C ASP A 59 14.36 7.49 -19.03
N LEU A 60 14.46 7.06 -20.28
CA LEU A 60 14.01 5.73 -20.73
C LEU A 60 12.55 5.48 -20.33
N TYR A 61 12.33 4.54 -19.44
CA TYR A 61 11.00 4.20 -18.86
C TYR A 61 10.75 4.86 -17.51
N PHE A 62 11.73 5.55 -16.92
CA PHE A 62 11.61 6.26 -15.66
C PHE A 62 10.97 7.64 -15.82
N ALA A 63 10.41 8.13 -14.75
CA ALA A 63 9.98 9.52 -14.64
C ALA A 63 11.17 10.43 -14.31
N GLY A 64 12.12 10.59 -15.24
CA GLY A 64 13.34 11.35 -15.07
C GLY A 64 14.42 10.67 -14.21
N SER A 65 15.48 11.39 -13.87
CA SER A 65 16.65 10.86 -13.16
C SER A 65 16.34 10.48 -11.71
N VAL A 66 17.21 9.67 -11.09
CA VAL A 66 17.12 9.28 -9.68
C VAL A 66 17.15 10.51 -8.79
N GLU A 67 18.08 11.44 -9.04
CA GLU A 67 18.28 12.67 -8.25
C GLU A 67 17.01 13.54 -8.27
N ARG A 68 16.36 13.67 -9.45
CA ARG A 68 15.09 14.41 -9.55
C ARG A 68 13.99 13.75 -8.71
N ARG A 69 13.78 12.44 -8.87
CA ARG A 69 12.74 11.70 -8.17
C ARG A 69 12.93 11.70 -6.66
N THR A 70 14.18 11.52 -6.19
CA THR A 70 14.53 11.61 -4.76
C THR A 70 14.28 13.01 -4.22
N ARG A 71 14.78 14.04 -4.89
CA ARG A 71 14.60 15.44 -4.47
C ARG A 71 13.12 15.80 -4.35
N GLU A 72 12.31 15.47 -5.35
CA GLU A 72 10.87 15.79 -5.32
C GLU A 72 10.13 15.04 -4.22
N LEU A 73 10.46 13.78 -3.96
CA LEU A 73 9.89 13.03 -2.84
C LEU A 73 10.22 13.68 -1.50
N GLU A 74 11.49 14.01 -1.25
CA GLU A 74 11.92 14.68 -0.02
C GLU A 74 11.31 16.08 0.12
N GLU A 75 11.24 16.84 -0.97
CA GLU A 75 10.64 18.17 -0.95
C GLU A 75 9.15 18.13 -0.65
N MET A 76 8.41 17.15 -1.18
CA MET A 76 6.99 16.95 -0.83
C MET A 76 6.82 16.63 0.65
N PHE A 77 7.73 15.88 1.27
CA PHE A 77 7.70 15.66 2.72
C PHE A 77 7.97 16.93 3.53
N THR A 78 8.87 17.81 3.08
CA THR A 78 9.26 19.00 3.84
C THR A 78 8.35 20.22 3.61
N ARG A 79 7.49 20.22 2.58
CA ARG A 79 6.58 21.34 2.27
C ARG A 79 5.48 21.46 3.32
N ASP A 80 5.32 22.63 3.93
CA ASP A 80 4.30 22.91 4.96
C ASP A 80 2.86 22.92 4.40
N ASP A 81 2.71 23.27 3.12
CA ASP A 81 1.41 23.34 2.44
C ASP A 81 0.91 21.99 1.91
N VAL A 82 1.71 20.92 1.94
CA VAL A 82 1.34 19.57 1.53
C VAL A 82 1.00 18.71 2.75
N ARG A 83 -0.18 18.09 2.76
CA ARG A 83 -0.66 17.22 3.84
C ARG A 83 -0.48 15.74 3.54
N ALA A 84 -0.70 15.33 2.29
CA ALA A 84 -0.57 13.95 1.83
C ALA A 84 0.25 13.91 0.53
N ILE A 85 0.92 12.79 0.30
CA ILE A 85 1.68 12.52 -0.92
C ILE A 85 1.07 11.28 -1.57
N VAL A 86 0.58 11.44 -2.80
CA VAL A 86 0.00 10.35 -3.59
C VAL A 86 0.87 10.10 -4.82
N CYS A 87 1.33 8.87 -5.00
CA CYS A 87 2.10 8.49 -6.17
C CYS A 87 1.26 8.55 -7.44
N ALA A 88 1.84 9.07 -8.51
CA ALA A 88 1.17 9.16 -9.80
C ALA A 88 0.92 7.77 -10.40
N ARG A 89 1.93 6.90 -10.36
CA ARG A 89 1.87 5.49 -10.74
C ARG A 89 3.07 4.72 -10.20
N GLY A 90 2.98 3.39 -10.27
CA GLY A 90 4.11 2.47 -10.14
C GLY A 90 4.85 2.26 -11.46
N GLY A 91 5.03 1.02 -11.86
CA GLY A 91 5.79 0.59 -13.02
C GLY A 91 7.13 0.00 -12.61
N TYR A 92 8.22 0.76 -12.76
CA TYR A 92 9.55 0.31 -12.30
C TYR A 92 10.44 1.51 -11.96
N GLY A 93 11.28 1.36 -10.92
CA GLY A 93 12.37 2.27 -10.60
C GLY A 93 12.31 2.91 -9.21
N ALA A 94 11.31 2.59 -8.37
CA ALA A 94 11.25 3.06 -6.99
C ALA A 94 12.43 2.54 -6.14
N ASN A 95 12.92 1.33 -6.42
CA ASN A 95 14.06 0.73 -5.74
C ASN A 95 15.38 1.51 -5.92
N TYR A 96 15.54 2.31 -6.97
CA TYR A 96 16.70 3.17 -7.16
C TYR A 96 16.77 4.33 -6.15
N LEU A 97 15.67 4.61 -5.46
CA LEU A 97 15.60 5.71 -4.49
C LEU A 97 16.03 5.29 -3.08
N LEU A 98 16.09 3.98 -2.79
CA LEU A 98 16.22 3.45 -1.42
C LEU A 98 17.50 3.92 -0.72
N ASP A 99 18.63 3.92 -1.41
CA ASP A 99 19.94 4.32 -0.86
C ASP A 99 20.19 5.84 -0.92
N THR A 100 19.30 6.59 -1.58
CA THR A 100 19.43 8.04 -1.75
C THR A 100 18.51 8.85 -0.84
N LEU A 101 17.43 8.23 -0.29
CA LEU A 101 16.44 8.90 0.53
C LEU A 101 16.96 9.27 1.92
N ASN A 102 16.72 10.50 2.33
CA ASN A 102 16.97 10.95 3.69
C ASN A 102 15.76 10.63 4.59
N LEU A 103 15.84 9.50 5.30
CA LEU A 103 14.79 9.05 6.20
C LEU A 103 14.56 9.95 7.41
N GLU A 104 15.58 10.69 7.88
CA GLU A 104 15.42 11.66 8.97
C GLU A 104 14.49 12.81 8.56
N LYS A 105 14.61 13.30 7.31
CA LYS A 105 13.67 14.28 6.76
C LYS A 105 12.24 13.73 6.73
N ILE A 106 12.05 12.48 6.31
CA ILE A 106 10.75 11.82 6.25
C ILE A 106 10.15 11.67 7.65
N ALA A 107 10.92 11.15 8.60
CA ALA A 107 10.48 10.93 9.97
C ALA A 107 10.14 12.24 10.71
N SER A 108 10.88 13.32 10.43
CA SER A 108 10.66 14.64 11.07
C SER A 108 9.51 15.44 10.45
N HIS A 109 9.03 15.05 9.26
CA HIS A 109 7.90 15.69 8.57
C HIS A 109 6.85 14.63 8.18
N PRO A 110 6.23 13.94 9.14
CA PRO A 110 5.35 12.82 8.84
C PRO A 110 4.14 13.25 8.02
N LYS A 111 3.96 12.63 6.86
CA LYS A 111 2.83 12.83 5.95
C LYS A 111 2.24 11.50 5.52
N ILE A 112 0.98 11.52 5.14
CA ILE A 112 0.35 10.41 4.45
C ILE A 112 1.11 10.16 3.16
N PHE A 113 1.58 8.92 2.95
CA PHE A 113 2.29 8.50 1.74
C PHE A 113 1.60 7.28 1.13
N ILE A 114 1.08 7.42 -0.09
CA ILE A 114 0.16 6.45 -0.72
C ILE A 114 0.68 5.99 -2.07
N GLY A 115 0.56 4.68 -2.32
CA GLY A 115 0.78 4.03 -3.60
C GLY A 115 0.69 2.51 -3.51
N TYR A 116 0.97 1.83 -4.61
CA TYR A 116 1.04 0.36 -4.69
C TYR A 116 1.93 -0.06 -5.87
N SER A 117 1.96 -1.36 -6.22
CA SER A 117 2.83 -1.85 -7.30
C SER A 117 4.31 -1.65 -6.94
N ASP A 118 5.11 -1.11 -7.83
CA ASP A 118 6.53 -0.78 -7.63
C ASP A 118 6.76 0.13 -6.40
N VAL A 119 5.76 0.97 -6.03
CA VAL A 119 5.80 1.83 -4.84
C VAL A 119 5.81 1.03 -3.54
N THR A 120 5.39 -0.24 -3.54
CA THR A 120 5.50 -1.14 -2.38
C THR A 120 6.89 -1.11 -1.75
N THR A 121 7.93 -1.02 -2.57
CA THR A 121 9.33 -0.91 -2.14
C THR A 121 9.56 0.29 -1.22
N LEU A 122 9.00 1.46 -1.58
CA LEU A 122 9.09 2.67 -0.76
C LEU A 122 8.17 2.59 0.48
N LEU A 123 6.96 2.03 0.34
CA LEU A 123 6.04 1.87 1.47
C LEU A 123 6.68 1.03 2.58
N ALA A 124 7.25 -0.13 2.21
CA ALA A 124 7.93 -1.02 3.15
C ALA A 124 9.17 -0.35 3.77
N TYR A 125 10.03 0.26 2.94
CA TYR A 125 11.26 0.90 3.41
C TYR A 125 11.00 2.06 4.38
N ILE A 126 10.08 2.95 4.06
CA ILE A 126 9.70 4.08 4.93
C ILE A 126 9.08 3.58 6.24
N LEU A 127 8.21 2.56 6.16
CA LEU A 127 7.60 1.96 7.35
C LEU A 127 8.63 1.27 8.25
N ASP A 128 9.50 0.46 7.67
CA ASP A 128 10.46 -0.36 8.44
C ASP A 128 11.64 0.45 8.97
N SER A 129 12.08 1.49 8.25
CA SER A 129 13.31 2.23 8.57
C SER A 129 13.06 3.61 9.18
N ALA A 130 11.93 4.27 8.86
CA ALA A 130 11.53 5.55 9.47
C ALA A 130 10.41 5.41 10.49
N GLY A 131 9.75 4.25 10.59
CA GLY A 131 8.60 4.03 11.46
C GLY A 131 7.31 4.69 11.00
N LEU A 132 7.30 5.39 9.88
CA LEU A 132 6.12 6.11 9.40
C LEU A 132 5.07 5.13 8.85
N VAL A 133 3.84 5.22 9.34
CA VAL A 133 2.67 4.53 8.78
C VAL A 133 2.48 4.96 7.33
N THR A 134 2.42 3.97 6.42
CA THR A 134 2.25 4.17 4.98
C THR A 134 0.94 3.57 4.50
N PHE A 135 0.53 3.90 3.27
CA PHE A 135 -0.79 3.50 2.80
C PHE A 135 -0.68 2.82 1.43
N HIS A 136 -1.09 1.55 1.38
CA HIS A 136 -1.27 0.84 0.13
C HIS A 136 -2.64 1.21 -0.43
N GLY A 137 -2.68 1.89 -1.55
CA GLY A 137 -3.96 2.40 -2.06
C GLY A 137 -3.83 3.19 -3.37
N PRO A 138 -4.93 3.80 -3.82
CA PRO A 138 -5.09 4.33 -5.16
C PRO A 138 -4.05 5.35 -5.57
N MET A 139 -3.63 5.28 -6.85
CA MET A 139 -2.70 6.19 -7.50
C MET A 139 -3.39 7.09 -8.52
N VAL A 140 -2.77 8.26 -8.79
CA VAL A 140 -3.40 9.37 -9.50
C VAL A 140 -3.74 9.03 -10.95
N THR A 141 -2.79 8.48 -11.72
CA THR A 141 -2.93 8.29 -13.17
C THR A 141 -3.65 7.00 -13.57
N LYS A 142 -3.97 6.14 -12.59
CA LYS A 142 -4.73 4.91 -12.83
C LYS A 142 -6.08 4.99 -12.14
N ASP A 143 -6.09 5.02 -10.83
CA ASP A 143 -7.31 4.84 -10.06
C ASP A 143 -8.15 6.13 -10.03
N PHE A 144 -7.56 7.28 -9.69
CA PHE A 144 -8.26 8.56 -9.70
C PHE A 144 -8.63 9.03 -11.11
N ALA A 145 -7.83 8.69 -12.13
CA ALA A 145 -8.17 9.01 -13.52
C ALA A 145 -9.35 8.19 -14.07
N ASN A 146 -9.73 7.11 -13.40
CA ASN A 146 -10.89 6.26 -13.75
C ASN A 146 -12.04 6.52 -12.75
N GLY A 147 -13.26 6.72 -13.26
CA GLY A 147 -14.40 7.18 -12.47
C GLY A 147 -14.80 6.30 -11.29
N ASP A 148 -14.58 4.99 -11.35
CA ASP A 148 -14.87 3.98 -10.33
C ASP A 148 -13.60 3.32 -9.75
N GLY A 149 -12.44 3.93 -9.98
CA GLY A 149 -11.15 3.35 -9.60
C GLY A 149 -10.83 3.39 -8.11
N VAL A 150 -11.54 4.19 -7.30
CA VAL A 150 -11.24 4.42 -5.87
C VAL A 150 -12.41 3.97 -4.99
N ASP A 151 -12.14 3.18 -3.95
CA ASP A 151 -13.07 2.94 -2.86
C ASP A 151 -13.02 4.12 -1.87
N LEU A 152 -13.97 5.05 -1.99
CA LEU A 152 -14.00 6.27 -1.19
C LEU A 152 -14.25 6.00 0.29
N SER A 153 -14.95 4.92 0.65
CA SER A 153 -15.23 4.58 2.04
C SER A 153 -13.93 4.22 2.78
N SER A 154 -13.10 3.37 2.20
CA SER A 154 -11.80 3.03 2.78
C SER A 154 -10.80 4.18 2.71
N TRP A 155 -10.85 5.01 1.65
CA TRP A 155 -10.05 6.23 1.53
C TRP A 155 -10.32 7.17 2.71
N GLU A 156 -11.58 7.49 2.97
CA GLU A 156 -11.97 8.35 4.08
C GLU A 156 -11.63 7.70 5.43
N ALA A 157 -11.98 6.44 5.64
CA ALA A 157 -11.72 5.75 6.91
C ALA A 157 -10.22 5.70 7.24
N ALA A 158 -9.36 5.38 6.27
CA ALA A 158 -7.92 5.26 6.48
C ALA A 158 -7.24 6.62 6.72
N LEU A 159 -7.69 7.70 6.06
CA LEU A 159 -6.96 8.97 6.02
C LEU A 159 -7.54 10.05 6.93
N ALA A 160 -8.84 10.00 7.26
CA ALA A 160 -9.50 11.02 8.08
C ALA A 160 -9.48 10.73 9.59
N GLY A 161 -8.78 9.68 10.03
CA GLY A 161 -8.56 9.43 11.45
C GLY A 161 -9.60 8.52 12.10
N ALA A 162 -10.30 7.67 11.36
CA ALA A 162 -11.21 6.69 11.96
C ALA A 162 -10.43 5.78 12.95
N SER A 163 -10.96 5.65 14.17
CA SER A 163 -10.32 4.88 15.24
C SER A 163 -10.40 3.38 15.00
N GLU A 164 -11.55 2.92 14.50
CA GLU A 164 -11.79 1.52 14.13
C GLU A 164 -12.72 1.48 12.91
N TRP A 165 -12.44 0.56 12.00
CA TRP A 165 -13.29 0.28 10.84
C TRP A 165 -13.00 -1.10 10.27
N ALA A 166 -13.88 -1.62 9.41
CA ALA A 166 -13.78 -2.98 8.90
C ALA A 166 -14.05 -3.06 7.40
N LEU A 167 -13.33 -3.97 6.76
CA LEU A 167 -13.55 -4.41 5.40
C LEU A 167 -14.24 -5.77 5.43
N ASN A 168 -15.29 -5.92 4.64
CA ASN A 168 -15.99 -7.18 4.48
C ASN A 168 -15.17 -8.12 3.58
N LEU A 169 -14.89 -9.33 4.07
CA LEU A 169 -14.25 -10.43 3.34
C LEU A 169 -15.22 -11.60 3.10
N GLY A 170 -16.51 -11.40 3.28
CA GLY A 170 -17.53 -12.42 3.00
C GLY A 170 -17.85 -12.55 1.50
N GLN A 171 -18.69 -13.51 1.17
CA GLN A 171 -19.07 -13.83 -0.23
C GLN A 171 -19.61 -12.62 -1.01
N GLU A 172 -20.34 -11.72 -0.36
CA GLU A 172 -20.90 -10.52 -1.00
C GLU A 172 -19.83 -9.53 -1.49
N SER A 173 -18.64 -9.54 -0.88
CA SER A 173 -17.52 -8.70 -1.32
C SER A 173 -16.72 -9.29 -2.48
N GLY A 174 -17.00 -10.55 -2.86
CA GLY A 174 -16.21 -11.33 -3.82
C GLY A 174 -14.97 -11.97 -3.24
N ALA A 175 -14.71 -11.76 -1.93
CA ALA A 175 -13.61 -12.43 -1.25
C ALA A 175 -13.97 -13.90 -0.93
N LYS A 176 -12.94 -14.73 -0.77
CA LYS A 176 -13.05 -16.16 -0.50
C LYS A 176 -12.25 -16.52 0.73
N SER A 177 -12.77 -17.44 1.55
CA SER A 177 -11.99 -18.15 2.57
C SER A 177 -11.11 -19.21 1.90
N VAL A 178 -9.83 -19.22 2.23
CA VAL A 178 -8.86 -20.26 1.84
C VAL A 178 -8.51 -21.13 3.04
N VAL A 179 -8.22 -20.51 4.19
CA VAL A 179 -8.03 -21.17 5.49
C VAL A 179 -8.82 -20.41 6.53
N ASP A 180 -9.80 -21.06 7.16
CA ASP A 180 -10.64 -20.47 8.21
C ASP A 180 -9.81 -20.19 9.47
N GLY A 181 -10.15 -19.13 10.20
CA GLY A 181 -9.50 -18.79 11.47
C GLY A 181 -9.56 -17.30 11.78
N SER A 182 -8.95 -16.94 12.91
CA SER A 182 -8.86 -15.55 13.36
C SER A 182 -7.48 -15.25 13.91
N ALA A 183 -6.98 -14.04 13.64
CA ALA A 183 -5.69 -13.59 14.15
C ALA A 183 -5.65 -12.06 14.29
N GLU A 184 -4.79 -11.59 15.18
CA GLU A 184 -4.40 -10.17 15.26
C GLU A 184 -2.93 -10.00 14.93
N GLY A 185 -2.60 -8.89 14.26
CA GLY A 185 -1.23 -8.56 13.90
C GLY A 185 -1.12 -7.13 13.35
N VAL A 186 0.06 -6.74 12.95
CA VAL A 186 0.29 -5.47 12.25
C VAL A 186 -0.01 -5.67 10.76
N LEU A 187 -0.84 -4.83 10.16
CA LEU A 187 -1.10 -4.89 8.72
C LEU A 187 0.12 -4.43 7.94
N TYR A 188 0.59 -5.26 7.02
CA TYR A 188 1.82 -5.04 6.26
C TYR A 188 1.75 -5.78 4.92
N GLY A 189 2.55 -5.40 3.92
CA GLY A 189 2.65 -6.17 2.69
C GLY A 189 2.75 -5.33 1.41
N GLY A 190 2.06 -5.78 0.34
CA GLY A 190 1.99 -5.12 -0.97
C GLY A 190 2.16 -6.06 -2.16
N CYS A 191 2.75 -5.56 -3.25
CA CYS A 191 2.98 -6.31 -4.48
C CYS A 191 4.01 -7.44 -4.27
N LEU A 192 3.61 -8.68 -4.52
CA LEU A 192 4.42 -9.89 -4.29
C LEU A 192 5.78 -9.82 -4.98
N SER A 193 5.81 -9.41 -6.24
CA SER A 193 7.04 -9.23 -7.01
C SER A 193 8.03 -8.29 -6.32
N MET A 194 7.53 -7.23 -5.69
CA MET A 194 8.35 -6.24 -4.98
C MET A 194 8.80 -6.74 -3.61
N LEU A 195 7.93 -7.45 -2.89
CA LEU A 195 8.29 -8.09 -1.62
C LEU A 195 9.44 -9.08 -1.81
N VAL A 196 9.36 -9.91 -2.85
CA VAL A 196 10.42 -10.89 -3.19
C VAL A 196 11.68 -10.19 -3.69
N ALA A 197 11.57 -9.13 -4.50
CA ALA A 197 12.72 -8.39 -5.01
C ALA A 197 13.56 -7.72 -3.90
N SER A 198 13.00 -7.52 -2.71
CA SER A 198 13.73 -6.96 -1.56
C SER A 198 14.65 -7.96 -0.86
N LEU A 199 14.42 -9.27 -1.04
CA LEU A 199 15.13 -10.32 -0.31
C LEU A 199 16.63 -10.33 -0.61
N GLY A 200 17.44 -10.48 0.44
CA GLY A 200 18.90 -10.47 0.33
C GLY A 200 19.50 -9.08 0.15
N THR A 201 18.72 -8.01 0.28
CA THR A 201 19.18 -6.62 0.24
C THR A 201 19.12 -5.99 1.65
N PRO A 202 19.79 -4.85 1.90
CA PRO A 202 19.62 -4.09 3.16
C PRO A 202 18.19 -3.58 3.40
N TYR A 203 17.33 -3.63 2.39
CA TYR A 203 15.94 -3.14 2.37
C TYR A 203 14.92 -4.28 2.45
N GLU A 204 15.36 -5.44 2.95
CA GLU A 204 14.54 -6.65 3.04
C GLU A 204 13.37 -6.47 4.00
N ILE A 205 12.17 -6.93 3.59
CA ILE A 205 10.92 -6.81 4.33
C ILE A 205 10.93 -7.52 5.69
N HIS A 206 10.15 -7.00 6.66
CA HIS A 206 9.97 -7.53 8.01
C HIS A 206 8.53 -7.98 8.23
N THR A 207 8.26 -9.27 8.10
CA THR A 207 6.91 -9.87 8.10
C THR A 207 6.50 -10.54 9.42
N ALA A 208 7.41 -10.67 10.37
CA ALA A 208 7.10 -11.30 11.66
C ALA A 208 6.01 -10.54 12.43
N GLY A 209 5.01 -11.26 12.94
CA GLY A 209 3.89 -10.69 13.70
C GLY A 209 2.85 -9.94 12.86
N THR A 210 2.88 -10.05 11.53
CA THR A 210 2.00 -9.29 10.64
C THR A 210 0.77 -10.09 10.20
N ILE A 211 -0.29 -9.36 9.83
CA ILE A 211 -1.28 -9.79 8.84
C ILE A 211 -0.71 -9.35 7.50
N LEU A 212 -0.23 -10.30 6.73
CA LEU A 212 0.50 -10.04 5.48
C LEU A 212 -0.48 -9.92 4.30
N PHE A 213 -0.58 -8.72 3.74
CA PHE A 213 -1.32 -8.47 2.51
C PHE A 213 -0.42 -8.72 1.29
N ILE A 214 -0.90 -9.49 0.31
CA ILE A 214 -0.14 -9.87 -0.89
C ILE A 214 -1.02 -9.66 -2.13
N GLU A 215 -0.57 -8.89 -3.09
CA GLU A 215 -1.22 -8.75 -4.40
C GLU A 215 -0.19 -8.79 -5.53
N ASP A 216 -0.63 -9.06 -6.75
CA ASP A 216 0.18 -8.95 -7.96
C ASP A 216 -0.73 -8.81 -9.19
N VAL A 217 -0.16 -8.57 -10.37
CA VAL A 217 -0.90 -8.42 -11.63
C VAL A 217 -0.23 -9.17 -12.77
N ALA A 218 -1.03 -9.81 -13.64
CA ALA A 218 -0.60 -10.44 -14.88
C ALA A 218 0.55 -11.45 -14.72
N THR A 219 0.71 -12.01 -13.51
CA THR A 219 1.75 -12.97 -13.15
C THR A 219 1.20 -14.39 -13.24
N LYS A 220 1.90 -15.29 -13.91
CA LYS A 220 1.44 -16.68 -14.08
C LYS A 220 1.46 -17.43 -12.75
N PRO A 221 0.51 -18.37 -12.51
CA PRO A 221 0.41 -19.12 -11.25
C PRO A 221 1.72 -19.78 -10.81
N TYR A 222 2.50 -20.39 -11.72
CA TYR A 222 3.79 -21.00 -11.37
C TYR A 222 4.84 -19.96 -10.95
N GLN A 223 4.73 -18.71 -11.39
CA GLN A 223 5.61 -17.62 -10.95
C GLN A 223 5.21 -17.15 -9.54
N ILE A 224 3.91 -17.10 -9.26
CA ILE A 224 3.37 -16.82 -7.93
C ILE A 224 3.81 -17.91 -6.95
N ASP A 225 3.66 -19.18 -7.32
CA ASP A 225 4.16 -20.33 -6.53
C ASP A 225 5.64 -20.14 -6.18
N ARG A 226 6.48 -19.89 -7.19
CA ARG A 226 7.92 -19.66 -7.00
C ARG A 226 8.21 -18.52 -6.04
N MET A 227 7.52 -17.40 -6.18
CA MET A 227 7.72 -16.23 -5.33
C MET A 227 7.25 -16.47 -3.88
N LEU A 228 6.11 -17.14 -3.69
CA LEU A 228 5.64 -17.54 -2.36
C LEU A 228 6.59 -18.55 -1.71
N MET A 229 7.08 -19.55 -2.48
CA MET A 229 8.11 -20.48 -1.99
C MET A 229 9.40 -19.76 -1.62
N GLN A 230 9.81 -18.74 -2.36
CA GLN A 230 10.99 -17.95 -2.02
C GLN A 230 10.80 -17.18 -0.72
N LEU A 231 9.62 -16.57 -0.48
CA LEU A 231 9.29 -15.95 0.82
C LEU A 231 9.33 -16.99 1.94
N LYS A 232 8.77 -18.19 1.72
CA LYS A 232 8.77 -19.28 2.69
C LYS A 232 10.17 -19.74 3.05
N LEU A 233 11.02 -20.01 2.05
CA LEU A 233 12.41 -20.45 2.23
C LEU A 233 13.29 -19.36 2.85
N ALA A 234 13.00 -18.09 2.63
CA ALA A 234 13.65 -16.94 3.27
C ALA A 234 13.15 -16.70 4.72
N GLY A 235 12.25 -17.56 5.24
CA GLY A 235 11.70 -17.42 6.59
C GLY A 235 10.67 -16.29 6.75
N LYS A 236 10.25 -15.66 5.65
CA LYS A 236 9.32 -14.50 5.70
C LYS A 236 7.87 -14.90 6.02
N LEU A 237 7.53 -16.19 5.97
CA LEU A 237 6.21 -16.68 6.32
C LEU A 237 6.17 -17.39 7.69
N THR A 238 7.29 -17.52 8.41
CA THR A 238 7.38 -18.32 9.64
C THR A 238 6.54 -17.75 10.79
N ASP A 239 6.55 -16.44 10.98
CA ASP A 239 5.89 -15.77 12.11
C ASP A 239 4.76 -14.84 11.67
N VAL A 240 4.23 -15.00 10.45
CA VAL A 240 3.02 -14.27 10.03
C VAL A 240 1.82 -14.72 10.85
N ARG A 241 0.91 -13.82 11.15
CA ARG A 241 -0.30 -14.10 11.93
C ARG A 241 -1.49 -14.48 11.07
N GLY A 242 -1.53 -13.98 9.84
CA GLY A 242 -2.55 -14.25 8.84
C GLY A 242 -2.13 -13.71 7.49
N ILE A 243 -2.81 -14.16 6.43
CA ILE A 243 -2.51 -13.72 5.06
C ILE A 243 -3.80 -13.28 4.37
N VAL A 244 -3.75 -12.13 3.70
CA VAL A 244 -4.82 -11.64 2.85
C VAL A 244 -4.28 -11.46 1.45
N PHE A 245 -4.77 -12.27 0.51
CA PHE A 245 -4.45 -12.07 -0.90
C PHE A 245 -5.39 -11.04 -1.52
N GLY A 246 -4.83 -10.21 -2.39
CA GLY A 246 -5.59 -9.28 -3.23
C GLY A 246 -6.42 -9.98 -4.30
N GLU A 247 -6.96 -9.19 -5.24
CA GLU A 247 -7.73 -9.69 -6.38
C GLU A 247 -6.86 -10.54 -7.33
N MET A 248 -5.54 -10.35 -7.32
CA MET A 248 -4.58 -11.03 -8.19
C MET A 248 -4.99 -10.92 -9.67
N LEU A 249 -5.20 -9.67 -10.09
CA LEU A 249 -5.77 -9.33 -11.39
C LEU A 249 -4.95 -9.91 -12.54
N ASP A 250 -5.62 -10.63 -13.46
CA ASP A 250 -5.00 -11.30 -14.62
C ASP A 250 -3.90 -12.33 -14.27
N CYS A 251 -3.83 -12.78 -13.01
CA CYS A 251 -2.93 -13.84 -12.57
C CYS A 251 -3.51 -15.22 -12.88
N SER A 252 -3.73 -15.51 -14.14
CA SER A 252 -4.39 -16.73 -14.61
C SER A 252 -3.45 -17.61 -15.40
N GLN A 253 -3.73 -18.93 -15.39
CA GLN A 253 -3.08 -19.93 -16.21
C GLN A 253 -3.63 -19.96 -17.65
N ASN A 254 -3.02 -20.77 -18.49
CA ASN A 254 -3.54 -21.03 -19.83
C ASN A 254 -4.86 -21.82 -19.76
N LYS A 255 -5.69 -21.69 -20.78
CA LYS A 255 -7.05 -22.29 -20.82
C LYS A 255 -7.09 -23.82 -20.79
N ASP A 256 -5.97 -24.47 -21.10
CA ASP A 256 -5.77 -25.92 -21.11
C ASP A 256 -5.32 -26.49 -19.76
N GLN A 257 -5.19 -25.67 -18.73
CA GLN A 257 -4.82 -26.07 -17.38
C GLN A 257 -6.05 -26.05 -16.46
N ASP A 258 -6.20 -27.09 -15.65
CA ASP A 258 -7.37 -27.41 -14.85
C ASP A 258 -7.26 -27.07 -13.35
N TYR A 259 -6.27 -26.27 -12.96
CA TYR A 259 -6.09 -25.80 -11.60
C TYR A 259 -6.35 -24.31 -11.45
N THR A 260 -6.72 -23.90 -10.25
CA THR A 260 -6.97 -22.50 -9.88
C THR A 260 -5.74 -21.86 -9.20
N LEU A 261 -5.68 -20.53 -9.16
CA LEU A 261 -4.62 -19.84 -8.43
C LEU A 261 -4.77 -20.05 -6.91
N GLU A 262 -5.99 -20.15 -6.40
CA GLU A 262 -6.25 -20.45 -4.99
C GLU A 262 -5.66 -21.80 -4.57
N GLU A 263 -5.74 -22.84 -5.43
CA GLU A 263 -5.10 -24.13 -5.17
C GLU A 263 -3.57 -24.03 -5.13
N VAL A 264 -2.98 -23.21 -6.02
CA VAL A 264 -1.54 -22.93 -6.01
C VAL A 264 -1.13 -22.21 -4.73
N VAL A 265 -1.87 -21.18 -4.33
CA VAL A 265 -1.64 -20.45 -3.07
C VAL A 265 -1.74 -21.40 -1.87
N LEU A 266 -2.83 -22.17 -1.78
CA LEU A 266 -3.08 -23.11 -0.67
C LEU A 266 -1.94 -24.14 -0.53
N ARG A 267 -1.38 -24.60 -1.65
CA ARG A 267 -0.25 -25.54 -1.66
C ARG A 267 0.98 -24.99 -0.93
N VAL A 268 1.22 -23.67 -0.98
CA VAL A 268 2.39 -23.05 -0.35
C VAL A 268 2.12 -22.62 1.08
N VAL A 269 0.92 -22.06 1.36
CA VAL A 269 0.61 -21.44 2.65
C VAL A 269 -0.29 -22.28 3.55
N GLY A 270 -0.84 -23.38 3.05
CA GLY A 270 -1.84 -24.18 3.78
C GLY A 270 -1.31 -24.88 5.04
N ASP A 271 -0.01 -25.12 5.14
CA ASP A 271 0.66 -25.71 6.31
C ASP A 271 1.12 -24.68 7.35
N LEU A 272 0.86 -23.39 7.13
CA LEU A 272 1.22 -22.32 8.08
C LEU A 272 0.27 -22.24 9.27
N GLU A 273 -0.90 -22.91 9.21
CA GLU A 273 -1.93 -22.92 10.26
C GLU A 273 -2.42 -21.52 10.68
N VAL A 274 -2.43 -20.57 9.73
CA VAL A 274 -2.92 -19.20 9.94
C VAL A 274 -4.14 -18.92 9.05
N PRO A 275 -5.04 -17.99 9.43
CA PRO A 275 -6.16 -17.62 8.58
C PRO A 275 -5.69 -17.02 7.24
N VAL A 276 -6.30 -17.46 6.12
CA VAL A 276 -5.98 -17.00 4.77
C VAL A 276 -7.26 -16.62 4.03
N ALA A 277 -7.35 -15.35 3.64
CA ALA A 277 -8.40 -14.81 2.77
C ALA A 277 -7.84 -14.47 1.38
N TYR A 278 -8.72 -14.46 0.36
CA TYR A 278 -8.37 -14.17 -1.03
C TYR A 278 -9.40 -13.25 -1.68
N GLY A 279 -8.97 -12.31 -2.52
CA GLY A 279 -9.85 -11.48 -3.32
C GLY A 279 -10.12 -10.08 -2.77
N LEU A 280 -9.35 -9.58 -1.80
CA LEU A 280 -9.50 -8.20 -1.32
C LEU A 280 -9.06 -7.20 -2.41
N ARG A 281 -9.95 -6.27 -2.75
CA ARG A 281 -9.70 -5.30 -3.82
C ARG A 281 -8.81 -4.13 -3.36
N SER A 282 -7.51 -4.37 -3.23
CA SER A 282 -6.51 -3.34 -2.99
C SER A 282 -5.30 -3.56 -3.90
N GLY A 283 -4.75 -2.52 -4.48
CA GLY A 283 -3.62 -2.57 -5.42
C GLY A 283 -4.03 -2.69 -6.88
N HIS A 284 -3.57 -3.74 -7.58
CA HIS A 284 -3.99 -4.01 -8.96
C HIS A 284 -5.37 -4.66 -8.95
N VAL A 285 -6.38 -3.84 -9.19
CA VAL A 285 -7.79 -4.27 -9.09
C VAL A 285 -8.59 -3.87 -10.32
N SER A 286 -9.70 -4.56 -10.52
CA SER A 286 -10.66 -4.31 -11.60
C SER A 286 -11.46 -3.03 -11.39
N ARG A 287 -11.74 -2.65 -10.13
CA ARG A 287 -12.51 -1.46 -9.72
C ARG A 287 -12.33 -1.19 -8.23
N GLY A 288 -12.63 0.04 -7.78
CA GLY A 288 -12.77 0.39 -6.37
C GLY A 288 -11.56 -0.02 -5.52
N ASN A 289 -10.40 0.56 -5.80
CA ASN A 289 -9.15 0.27 -5.09
C ASN A 289 -9.26 0.71 -3.62
N ILE A 290 -9.21 -0.26 -2.71
CA ILE A 290 -9.29 -0.08 -1.26
C ILE A 290 -7.95 0.46 -0.74
N THR A 291 -8.02 1.42 0.18
CA THR A 291 -6.86 1.97 0.89
C THR A 291 -6.60 1.18 2.18
N LEU A 292 -5.42 0.59 2.30
CA LEU A 292 -4.96 -0.18 3.46
C LEU A 292 -3.83 0.57 4.19
N PRO A 293 -3.98 0.89 5.48
CA PRO A 293 -2.90 1.48 6.26
C PRO A 293 -1.91 0.40 6.72
N PHE A 294 -0.65 0.50 6.34
CA PHE A 294 0.41 -0.40 6.80
C PHE A 294 1.11 0.16 8.05
N GLY A 295 1.42 -0.72 8.97
CA GLY A 295 2.06 -0.37 10.24
C GLY A 295 1.09 -0.19 11.42
N VAL A 296 -0.21 -0.42 11.23
CA VAL A 296 -1.23 -0.36 12.28
C VAL A 296 -1.73 -1.75 12.67
N ARG A 297 -2.29 -1.87 13.88
CA ARG A 297 -2.90 -3.12 14.35
C ARG A 297 -4.18 -3.43 13.58
N ALA A 298 -4.32 -4.69 13.21
CA ALA A 298 -5.51 -5.21 12.54
C ALA A 298 -5.90 -6.58 13.09
N ALA A 299 -7.18 -6.95 12.93
CA ALA A 299 -7.71 -8.27 13.20
C ALA A 299 -8.29 -8.86 11.92
N LEU A 300 -7.85 -10.06 11.59
CA LEU A 300 -8.35 -10.85 10.47
C LEU A 300 -9.26 -11.94 10.99
N ASN A 301 -10.49 -12.02 10.48
CA ASN A 301 -11.39 -13.15 10.69
C ASN A 301 -11.77 -13.72 9.32
N VAL A 302 -11.53 -15.00 9.13
CA VAL A 302 -11.81 -15.73 7.89
C VAL A 302 -12.76 -16.87 8.17
N GLY A 303 -13.87 -16.89 7.47
CA GLY A 303 -14.86 -17.95 7.55
C GLY A 303 -15.65 -18.11 6.26
N LYS A 304 -16.25 -19.29 6.07
CA LYS A 304 -16.93 -19.65 4.80
C LYS A 304 -18.08 -18.74 4.40
N LYS A 305 -18.79 -18.15 5.35
CA LYS A 305 -19.93 -17.27 5.11
C LYS A 305 -19.61 -15.81 5.37
N GLU A 306 -18.89 -15.55 6.43
CA GLU A 306 -18.57 -14.22 6.92
C GLU A 306 -17.07 -14.12 7.16
N GLY A 307 -16.49 -13.00 6.80
CA GLY A 307 -15.09 -12.68 7.04
C GLY A 307 -14.89 -11.16 7.12
N SER A 308 -13.86 -10.75 7.82
CA SER A 308 -13.54 -9.32 7.95
C SER A 308 -12.05 -9.09 8.19
N LEU A 309 -11.57 -7.98 7.65
CA LEU A 309 -10.31 -7.35 8.05
C LEU A 309 -10.66 -6.05 8.80
N ARG A 310 -10.45 -6.04 10.10
CA ARG A 310 -10.73 -4.90 10.97
C ARG A 310 -9.43 -4.15 11.26
N ILE A 311 -9.43 -2.85 11.05
CA ILE A 311 -8.38 -1.94 11.50
C ILE A 311 -8.73 -1.54 12.93
N LEU A 312 -7.82 -1.77 13.89
CA LEU A 312 -8.08 -1.67 15.33
C LEU A 312 -7.60 -0.35 15.96
N GLU A 313 -7.02 0.53 15.17
CA GLU A 313 -6.52 1.81 15.61
C GLU A 313 -6.47 2.82 14.47
N SER A 314 -6.53 4.10 14.79
CA SER A 314 -6.35 5.13 13.78
C SER A 314 -4.96 5.06 13.13
N ALA A 315 -4.92 5.17 11.80
CA ALA A 315 -3.67 5.23 11.02
C ALA A 315 -3.07 6.64 10.97
N THR A 316 -3.85 7.65 11.37
CA THR A 316 -3.45 9.07 11.37
C THR A 316 -3.68 9.68 12.74
N THR A 317 -3.01 10.78 13.05
CA THR A 317 -3.26 11.56 14.25
C THR A 317 -4.37 12.59 14.00
N PRO A 318 -5.28 12.83 14.97
CA PRO A 318 -6.25 13.91 14.85
C PRO A 318 -5.54 15.25 14.64
N ILE A 319 -6.09 16.11 13.79
CA ILE A 319 -5.59 17.47 13.67
C ILE A 319 -5.97 18.22 14.94
N ALA A 320 -4.98 18.78 15.62
CA ALA A 320 -5.25 19.66 16.76
C ALA A 320 -6.16 20.82 16.29
N VAL A 321 -7.38 20.85 16.80
CA VAL A 321 -8.27 22.00 16.59
C VAL A 321 -7.59 23.18 17.26
N SER A 322 -6.99 24.09 16.50
CA SER A 322 -6.52 25.33 17.04
C SER A 322 -7.74 26.05 17.58
N SER A 323 -7.88 26.12 18.91
CA SER A 323 -8.84 27.00 19.55
C SER A 323 -8.47 28.44 19.18
N ARG A 324 -9.00 28.93 18.06
CA ARG A 324 -9.07 30.37 17.86
C ARG A 324 -10.01 30.89 18.96
N ALA A 325 -9.40 31.26 20.07
CA ALA A 325 -10.08 32.04 21.09
C ALA A 325 -10.70 33.23 20.38
N SER A 326 -12.02 33.28 20.36
CA SER A 326 -12.80 34.47 20.08
C SER A 326 -12.38 35.54 21.10
N ARG A 327 -11.46 36.40 20.71
CA ARG A 327 -11.30 37.67 21.40
C ARG A 327 -12.37 38.61 20.82
N SER A 328 -13.47 38.71 21.54
CA SER A 328 -14.45 39.78 21.45
C SER A 328 -13.81 41.12 21.81
#